data_9ee2962de2d244361e4e6c95a2304a5d
#
_entry.id   9ee2962de2d244361e4e6c95a2304a5d
#
_cell.length_a   1.000
_cell.length_b   1.000
_cell.length_c   1.000
_cell.angle_alpha   90.00
_cell.angle_beta   90.00
_cell.angle_gamma   90.00
#
_symmetry.space_group_name_H-M   'P 1'
#
loop_
_entity.id
_entity.type
_entity.pdbx_description
1 polymer ?
#
loop_
_entity_poly.entity_id
_entity_poly.type
_entity_poly.pdbx_seq_one_letter_code
_entity_poly.pdbx_strand_id
1 'polypeptide(L)'
;PAILRADGGIFREFPFSLGVAAGDPASDGFVIWTRLAPEPMERHGGMPLANFPVDWEVASDSGFRDVVAKGTELARPELAHSVHVEVAGLQPDRPYYYRFTAGGERSLRGRARTLPAPGAKADALKFGVAGCQHFEAGFFGAYRHLAREDLAFVYHYGDFIYEYSEEYLFNTGLPTRPVRKHAHRALVDVNDFRTAYAQQLGDIDLQAARSVHAFLSSFD
;
A
#
# COMPACT_ATOMS: atom_id res chain seq x y z
N PRO A 1 -3.42 8.41 -24.74
CA PRO A 1 -2.11 8.42 -24.07
C PRO A 1 -1.25 7.28 -24.61
N ALA A 2 0.05 7.55 -24.83
CA ALA A 2 0.99 6.55 -25.30
C ALA A 2 1.18 5.46 -24.24
N ILE A 3 1.32 4.20 -24.66
CA ILE A 3 1.75 3.10 -23.79
C ILE A 3 3.25 2.94 -24.03
N LEU A 4 4.05 3.18 -23.03
CA LEU A 4 5.48 2.89 -23.07
C LEU A 4 5.69 1.42 -22.71
N ARG A 5 6.29 0.66 -23.61
CA ARG A 5 6.71 -0.71 -23.30
C ARG A 5 8.04 -0.67 -22.56
N ALA A 6 8.09 -1.36 -21.45
CA ALA A 6 9.22 -1.42 -20.57
C ALA A 6 10.24 -2.47 -21.07
N ASP A 7 11.05 -2.11 -22.04
CA ASP A 7 12.25 -2.88 -22.37
C ASP A 7 13.40 -2.32 -21.51
N GLY A 8 13.88 -3.08 -20.57
CA GLY A 8 14.96 -2.87 -19.61
C GLY A 8 15.57 -1.46 -19.48
N GLY A 9 15.46 -0.85 -18.31
CA GLY A 9 16.12 0.41 -17.98
C GLY A 9 15.26 1.67 -18.03
N ILE A 10 13.93 1.57 -18.01
CA ILE A 10 12.99 2.72 -18.04
C ILE A 10 12.97 3.49 -16.73
N PHE A 11 13.14 2.81 -15.61
CA PHE A 11 13.15 3.44 -14.31
C PHE A 11 14.56 3.81 -13.89
N ARG A 12 14.76 5.05 -13.41
CA ARG A 12 16.02 5.50 -12.85
C ARG A 12 16.32 4.86 -11.50
N GLU A 13 15.25 4.63 -10.74
CA GLU A 13 15.27 4.03 -9.42
C GLU A 13 14.20 2.94 -9.33
N PHE A 14 14.20 2.14 -8.26
CA PHE A 14 13.24 1.07 -8.03
C PHE A 14 11.80 1.57 -8.04
N PRO A 15 10.94 1.10 -8.97
CA PRO A 15 9.63 1.71 -9.19
C PRO A 15 8.60 1.41 -8.09
N PHE A 16 8.76 0.33 -7.34
CA PHE A 16 7.83 -0.08 -6.28
C PHE A 16 8.26 0.45 -4.89
N SER A 17 8.80 1.67 -4.84
CA SER A 17 9.35 2.30 -3.63
C SER A 17 8.34 2.45 -2.49
N LEU A 18 7.04 2.50 -2.79
CA LEU A 18 5.94 2.60 -1.84
C LEU A 18 5.36 1.24 -1.42
N GLY A 19 6.00 0.16 -1.84
CA GLY A 19 5.64 -1.20 -1.49
C GLY A 19 4.38 -1.71 -2.18
N VAL A 20 3.77 -2.72 -1.56
CA VAL A 20 2.53 -3.36 -1.99
C VAL A 20 1.54 -3.42 -0.84
N ALA A 21 0.26 -3.51 -1.15
CA ALA A 21 -0.78 -3.64 -0.14
C ALA A 21 -1.94 -4.50 -0.64
N ALA A 22 -2.74 -5.00 0.29
CA ALA A 22 -4.05 -5.55 0.00
C ALA A 22 -5.13 -4.85 0.82
N GLY A 23 -6.37 -4.91 0.35
CA GLY A 23 -7.55 -4.37 1.00
C GLY A 23 -8.79 -5.19 0.67
N ASP A 24 -9.92 -4.77 1.23
CA ASP A 24 -11.25 -5.31 0.94
C ASP A 24 -11.31 -6.84 0.87
N PRO A 25 -10.85 -7.56 1.93
CA PRO A 25 -10.87 -9.00 1.92
C PRO A 25 -12.31 -9.53 1.91
N ALA A 26 -12.58 -10.43 0.96
CA ALA A 26 -13.84 -11.16 0.82
C ALA A 26 -13.60 -12.67 1.00
N SER A 27 -14.65 -13.47 1.00
CA SER A 27 -14.52 -14.93 1.10
C SER A 27 -13.88 -15.58 -0.14
N ASP A 28 -13.95 -14.90 -1.27
CA ASP A 28 -13.47 -15.40 -2.57
C ASP A 28 -12.46 -14.47 -3.24
N GLY A 29 -11.96 -13.44 -2.52
CA GLY A 29 -11.04 -12.50 -3.11
C GLY A 29 -10.57 -11.38 -2.19
N PHE A 30 -9.84 -10.43 -2.77
CA PHE A 30 -9.36 -9.19 -2.14
C PHE A 30 -8.84 -8.24 -3.23
N VAL A 31 -8.66 -6.99 -2.88
CA VAL A 31 -7.97 -6.01 -3.75
C VAL A 31 -6.47 -6.05 -3.46
N ILE A 32 -5.64 -6.04 -4.50
CA ILE A 32 -4.19 -5.82 -4.36
C ILE A 32 -3.80 -4.47 -4.98
N TRP A 33 -2.82 -3.82 -4.38
CA TRP A 33 -2.39 -2.48 -4.73
C TRP A 33 -0.88 -2.34 -4.80
N THR A 34 -0.44 -1.52 -5.73
CA THR A 34 0.88 -0.91 -5.76
C THR A 34 0.83 0.45 -6.45
N ARG A 35 1.94 1.18 -6.43
CA ARG A 35 2.11 2.43 -7.17
C ARG A 35 3.52 2.49 -7.73
N LEU A 36 3.64 2.81 -9.00
CA LEU A 36 4.94 3.11 -9.60
C LEU A 36 5.36 4.52 -9.20
N ALA A 37 6.41 4.62 -8.42
CA ALA A 37 6.95 5.87 -7.91
C ALA A 37 8.46 5.75 -7.67
N PRO A 38 9.30 5.71 -8.72
CA PRO A 38 10.76 5.59 -8.55
C PRO A 38 11.34 6.73 -7.70
N GLU A 39 10.77 7.90 -7.77
CA GLU A 39 11.12 9.07 -6.94
C GLU A 39 9.85 9.57 -6.21
N PRO A 40 9.41 8.90 -5.11
CA PRO A 40 8.07 9.03 -4.56
C PRO A 40 7.71 10.44 -4.06
N MET A 41 8.70 11.25 -3.71
CA MET A 41 8.52 12.62 -3.25
C MET A 41 8.49 13.65 -4.39
N GLU A 42 8.87 13.23 -5.60
CA GLU A 42 8.78 14.06 -6.78
C GLU A 42 7.37 14.08 -7.37
N ARG A 43 7.08 15.13 -8.12
CA ARG A 43 5.80 15.25 -8.83
C ARG A 43 5.58 14.02 -9.72
N HIS A 44 4.39 13.44 -9.68
CA HIS A 44 4.04 12.18 -10.35
C HIS A 44 4.86 10.97 -9.90
N GLY A 45 5.61 11.05 -8.78
CA GLY A 45 6.48 9.97 -8.30
C GLY A 45 7.71 9.72 -9.16
N GLY A 46 8.16 10.73 -9.93
CA GLY A 46 9.25 10.58 -10.90
C GLY A 46 8.83 9.84 -12.18
N MET A 47 7.54 9.59 -12.39
CA MET A 47 7.02 8.89 -13.57
C MET A 47 6.67 9.87 -14.69
N PRO A 48 6.92 9.52 -15.98
CA PRO A 48 6.45 10.30 -17.10
C PRO A 48 4.91 10.22 -17.24
N LEU A 49 4.31 11.23 -17.91
CA LEU A 49 2.87 11.31 -18.15
C LEU A 49 2.43 10.33 -19.26
N ALA A 50 2.64 9.03 -19.02
CA ALA A 50 2.27 7.96 -19.92
C ALA A 50 1.73 6.77 -19.12
N ASN A 51 0.98 5.89 -19.77
CA ASN A 51 0.52 4.63 -19.17
C ASN A 51 1.65 3.60 -19.19
N PHE A 52 1.79 2.85 -18.09
CA PHE A 52 2.74 1.76 -17.96
C PHE A 52 2.02 0.45 -17.65
N PRO A 53 2.32 -0.63 -18.37
CA PRO A 53 1.81 -1.96 -18.01
C PRO A 53 2.51 -2.44 -16.74
N VAL A 54 1.70 -3.00 -15.85
CA VAL A 54 2.13 -3.65 -14.61
C VAL A 54 1.51 -5.03 -14.58
N ASP A 55 2.34 -6.04 -14.68
CA ASP A 55 1.92 -7.42 -14.54
C ASP A 55 1.74 -7.76 -13.06
N TRP A 56 0.74 -8.56 -12.76
CA TRP A 56 0.47 -9.04 -11.41
C TRP A 56 0.23 -10.54 -11.39
N GLU A 57 0.61 -11.17 -10.29
CA GLU A 57 0.40 -12.59 -10.03
C GLU A 57 -0.08 -12.80 -8.60
N VAL A 58 -0.98 -13.75 -8.43
CA VAL A 58 -1.43 -14.27 -7.13
C VAL A 58 -1.20 -15.77 -7.10
N ALA A 59 -0.60 -16.26 -6.04
CA ALA A 59 -0.27 -17.67 -5.85
C ALA A 59 -0.78 -18.21 -4.51
N SER A 60 -1.05 -19.51 -4.46
CA SER A 60 -1.42 -20.21 -3.22
C SER A 60 -0.20 -20.50 -2.32
N ASP A 61 1.00 -20.40 -2.86
CA ASP A 61 2.26 -20.62 -2.12
C ASP A 61 3.24 -19.44 -2.23
N SER A 62 4.04 -19.23 -1.22
CA SER A 62 4.99 -18.13 -1.12
C SER A 62 6.13 -18.14 -2.13
N GLY A 63 6.34 -19.26 -2.81
CA GLY A 63 7.35 -19.46 -3.86
C GLY A 63 6.82 -19.23 -5.27
N PHE A 64 5.52 -18.92 -5.43
CA PHE A 64 4.86 -18.72 -6.73
C PHE A 64 4.99 -19.91 -7.68
N ARG A 65 4.95 -21.15 -7.15
CA ARG A 65 4.94 -22.38 -7.95
C ARG A 65 3.53 -22.72 -8.43
N ASP A 66 2.52 -22.32 -7.64
CA ASP A 66 1.10 -22.48 -7.94
C ASP A 66 0.43 -21.11 -8.07
N VAL A 67 0.56 -20.51 -9.27
CA VAL A 67 -0.07 -19.22 -9.61
C VAL A 67 -1.53 -19.48 -9.95
N VAL A 68 -2.44 -18.94 -9.13
CA VAL A 68 -3.89 -19.15 -9.26
C VAL A 68 -4.60 -18.03 -10.02
N ALA A 69 -4.00 -16.83 -10.08
CA ALA A 69 -4.50 -15.72 -10.87
C ALA A 69 -3.34 -14.82 -11.34
N LYS A 70 -3.48 -14.21 -12.50
CA LYS A 70 -2.51 -13.26 -13.05
C LYS A 70 -3.16 -12.38 -14.11
N GLY A 71 -2.55 -11.25 -14.38
CA GLY A 71 -3.01 -10.33 -15.42
C GLY A 71 -2.07 -9.15 -15.56
N THR A 72 -2.52 -8.16 -16.32
CA THR A 72 -1.81 -6.89 -16.55
C THR A 72 -2.78 -5.74 -16.36
N GLU A 73 -2.38 -4.73 -15.59
CA GLU A 73 -3.10 -3.48 -15.41
C GLU A 73 -2.27 -2.30 -15.87
N LEU A 74 -2.94 -1.20 -16.19
CA LEU A 74 -2.27 0.03 -16.62
C LEU A 74 -2.13 0.99 -15.42
N ALA A 75 -0.90 1.24 -15.03
CA ALA A 75 -0.56 2.35 -14.15
C ALA A 75 -0.69 3.67 -14.94
N ARG A 76 -1.68 4.50 -14.58
CA ARG A 76 -2.08 5.71 -15.31
C ARG A 76 -1.67 6.96 -14.57
N PRO A 77 -1.21 8.03 -15.27
CA PRO A 77 -0.84 9.30 -14.64
C PRO A 77 -1.96 9.93 -13.84
N GLU A 78 -3.21 9.83 -14.32
CA GLU A 78 -4.40 10.39 -13.65
C GLU A 78 -4.60 9.79 -12.26
N LEU A 79 -4.22 8.51 -12.08
CA LEU A 79 -4.26 7.77 -10.81
C LEU A 79 -2.90 7.78 -10.09
N ALA A 80 -2.02 8.74 -10.41
CA ALA A 80 -0.66 8.81 -9.87
C ALA A 80 0.14 7.51 -10.06
N HIS A 81 -0.10 6.79 -11.16
CA HIS A 81 0.47 5.47 -11.47
C HIS A 81 0.17 4.39 -10.42
N SER A 82 -0.91 4.55 -9.66
CA SER A 82 -1.44 3.48 -8.79
C SER A 82 -2.15 2.42 -9.61
N VAL A 83 -2.00 1.18 -9.17
CA VAL A 83 -2.68 0.00 -9.71
C VAL A 83 -3.52 -0.60 -8.60
N HIS A 84 -4.79 -0.85 -8.88
CA HIS A 84 -5.72 -1.58 -8.03
C HIS A 84 -6.24 -2.76 -8.84
N VAL A 85 -6.10 -3.96 -8.31
CA VAL A 85 -6.60 -5.18 -8.96
C VAL A 85 -7.56 -5.87 -8.02
N GLU A 86 -8.80 -6.02 -8.45
CA GLU A 86 -9.79 -6.83 -7.77
C GLU A 86 -9.58 -8.29 -8.16
N VAL A 87 -9.10 -9.09 -7.22
CA VAL A 87 -8.85 -10.52 -7.40
C VAL A 87 -10.04 -11.29 -6.87
N ALA A 88 -10.64 -12.14 -7.69
CA ALA A 88 -11.80 -12.95 -7.33
C ALA A 88 -11.63 -14.43 -7.72
N GLY A 89 -12.54 -15.29 -7.28
CA GLY A 89 -12.52 -16.72 -7.59
C GLY A 89 -11.55 -17.54 -6.74
N LEU A 90 -11.06 -16.97 -5.65
CA LEU A 90 -10.18 -17.64 -4.71
C LEU A 90 -10.95 -18.52 -3.73
N GLN A 91 -10.25 -19.49 -3.14
CA GLN A 91 -10.85 -20.33 -2.09
C GLN A 91 -10.91 -19.56 -0.76
N PRO A 92 -11.97 -19.73 0.06
CA PRO A 92 -12.12 -19.04 1.33
C PRO A 92 -11.16 -19.52 2.41
N ASP A 93 -11.00 -18.65 3.41
CA ASP A 93 -10.27 -18.92 4.67
C ASP A 93 -8.84 -19.41 4.50
N ARG A 94 -8.09 -18.83 3.56
CA ARG A 94 -6.68 -19.18 3.35
C ARG A 94 -5.80 -18.03 2.91
N PRO A 95 -4.48 -18.09 3.18
CA PRO A 95 -3.54 -17.10 2.71
C PRO A 95 -3.25 -17.28 1.22
N TYR A 96 -2.99 -16.15 0.56
CA TYR A 96 -2.44 -16.05 -0.79
C TYR A 96 -1.29 -15.06 -0.80
N TYR A 97 -0.41 -15.19 -1.80
CA TYR A 97 0.76 -14.35 -1.99
C TYR A 97 0.64 -13.66 -3.34
N TYR A 98 1.04 -12.40 -3.39
CA TYR A 98 0.94 -11.61 -4.62
C TYR A 98 2.21 -10.80 -4.85
N ARG A 99 2.43 -10.42 -6.11
CA ARG A 99 3.53 -9.55 -6.51
C ARG A 99 3.19 -8.84 -7.81
N PHE A 100 3.92 -7.77 -8.09
CA PHE A 100 3.83 -7.00 -9.32
C PHE A 100 5.17 -7.00 -10.04
N THR A 101 5.12 -6.83 -11.37
CA THR A 101 6.30 -6.69 -12.23
C THR A 101 6.06 -5.56 -13.23
N ALA A 102 7.02 -4.65 -13.37
CA ALA A 102 6.98 -3.56 -14.34
C ALA A 102 8.40 -3.25 -14.81
N GLY A 103 8.63 -3.14 -16.12
CA GLY A 103 9.93 -2.79 -16.67
C GLY A 103 11.08 -3.73 -16.30
N GLY A 104 10.78 -5.00 -16.05
CA GLY A 104 11.76 -5.98 -15.60
C GLY A 104 11.99 -5.98 -14.08
N GLU A 105 11.53 -4.94 -13.37
CA GLU A 105 11.61 -4.85 -11.92
C GLU A 105 10.44 -5.59 -11.26
N ARG A 106 10.70 -6.21 -10.11
CA ARG A 106 9.70 -6.97 -9.35
C ARG A 106 9.53 -6.37 -7.97
N SER A 107 8.26 -6.19 -7.57
CA SER A 107 7.91 -5.73 -6.22
C SER A 107 8.32 -6.72 -5.12
N LEU A 108 8.26 -6.26 -3.88
CA LEU A 108 8.22 -7.16 -2.74
C LEU A 108 7.00 -8.09 -2.86
N ARG A 109 7.10 -9.26 -2.23
CA ARG A 109 5.98 -10.17 -2.10
C ARG A 109 5.00 -9.64 -1.06
N GLY A 110 3.73 -9.54 -1.45
CA GLY A 110 2.63 -9.32 -0.54
C GLY A 110 1.97 -10.64 -0.09
N ARG A 111 1.23 -10.57 1.00
CA ARG A 111 0.35 -11.64 1.50
C ARG A 111 -1.01 -11.04 1.84
N ALA A 112 -2.09 -11.72 1.47
CA ALA A 112 -3.43 -11.43 1.91
C ALA A 112 -4.15 -12.73 2.28
N ARG A 113 -5.24 -12.63 3.01
CA ARG A 113 -6.07 -13.77 3.38
C ARG A 113 -7.50 -13.53 2.95
N THR A 114 -8.12 -14.52 2.31
CA THR A 114 -9.57 -14.53 2.11
C THR A 114 -10.29 -14.79 3.42
N LEU A 115 -11.47 -14.22 3.58
CA LEU A 115 -12.32 -14.45 4.74
C LEU A 115 -12.98 -15.85 4.68
N PRO A 116 -13.50 -16.36 5.80
CA PRO A 116 -14.33 -17.55 5.80
C PRO A 116 -15.55 -17.41 4.88
N ALA A 117 -16.01 -18.52 4.33
CA ALA A 117 -17.24 -18.52 3.52
C ALA A 117 -18.45 -18.03 4.34
N PRO A 118 -19.43 -17.38 3.69
CA PRO A 118 -20.67 -16.98 4.39
C PRO A 118 -21.33 -18.16 5.08
N GLY A 119 -21.66 -17.98 6.37
CA GLY A 119 -22.24 -19.03 7.20
C GLY A 119 -21.26 -20.08 7.75
N ALA A 120 -19.99 -20.01 7.38
CA ALA A 120 -18.97 -20.87 7.99
C ALA A 120 -18.79 -20.51 9.48
N LYS A 121 -18.62 -21.55 10.30
CA LYS A 121 -18.36 -21.37 11.73
C LYS A 121 -16.91 -20.98 11.91
N ALA A 122 -16.66 -19.79 12.44
CA ALA A 122 -15.33 -19.34 12.83
C ALA A 122 -15.19 -19.44 14.35
N ASP A 123 -14.12 -20.09 14.82
CA ASP A 123 -13.85 -20.21 16.26
C ASP A 123 -13.35 -18.88 16.84
N ALA A 124 -12.64 -18.09 16.05
CA ALA A 124 -12.13 -16.78 16.43
C ALA A 124 -11.89 -15.89 15.19
N LEU A 125 -11.97 -14.58 15.41
CA LEU A 125 -11.51 -13.56 14.45
C LEU A 125 -10.47 -12.67 15.15
N LYS A 126 -9.23 -12.70 14.67
CA LYS A 126 -8.16 -11.84 15.17
C LYS A 126 -7.88 -10.75 14.12
N PHE A 127 -8.00 -9.50 14.48
CA PHE A 127 -7.72 -8.36 13.61
C PHE A 127 -6.96 -7.27 14.36
N GLY A 128 -6.22 -6.45 13.63
CA GLY A 128 -5.52 -5.29 14.16
C GLY A 128 -6.38 -4.03 14.04
N VAL A 129 -6.13 -3.07 14.92
CA VAL A 129 -6.71 -1.72 14.84
C VAL A 129 -5.58 -0.71 14.88
N ALA A 130 -5.58 0.24 13.95
CA ALA A 130 -4.59 1.30 13.84
C ALA A 130 -5.26 2.61 13.44
N GLY A 131 -4.58 3.73 13.67
CA GLY A 131 -5.04 5.07 13.28
C GLY A 131 -4.24 6.15 13.97
N CYS A 132 -4.54 7.43 13.67
CA CYS A 132 -3.90 8.61 14.25
C CYS A 132 -2.37 8.54 14.15
N GLN A 133 -1.85 8.21 12.99
CA GLN A 133 -0.42 8.00 12.75
C GLN A 133 0.29 9.30 12.33
N HIS A 134 0.43 10.25 13.24
CA HIS A 134 1.06 11.54 12.95
C HIS A 134 2.56 11.37 12.64
N PHE A 135 2.96 11.71 11.40
CA PHE A 135 4.32 11.48 10.88
C PHE A 135 5.40 12.17 11.71
N GLU A 136 5.15 13.40 12.18
CA GLU A 136 6.12 14.18 12.92
C GLU A 136 6.25 13.77 14.40
N ALA A 137 5.22 13.11 14.96
CA ALA A 137 5.20 12.73 16.36
C ALA A 137 6.08 11.52 16.69
N GLY A 138 6.44 10.70 15.70
CA GLY A 138 7.26 9.52 15.93
C GLY A 138 7.46 8.65 14.70
N PHE A 139 8.19 7.55 14.87
CA PHE A 139 8.32 6.50 13.89
C PHE A 139 7.19 5.48 14.04
N PHE A 140 6.86 4.78 12.96
CA PHE A 140 5.75 3.84 12.92
C PHE A 140 6.12 2.43 13.43
N GLY A 141 7.02 2.34 14.42
CA GLY A 141 7.54 1.07 14.95
C GLY A 141 6.48 0.07 15.42
N ALA A 142 5.27 0.52 15.81
CA ALA A 142 4.17 -0.35 16.16
C ALA A 142 3.76 -1.28 15.00
N TYR A 143 3.84 -0.81 13.75
CA TYR A 143 3.53 -1.60 12.56
C TYR A 143 4.51 -2.76 12.34
N ARG A 144 5.77 -2.63 12.79
CA ARG A 144 6.73 -3.75 12.77
C ARG A 144 6.26 -4.92 13.62
N HIS A 145 5.64 -4.64 14.76
CA HIS A 145 5.05 -5.66 15.62
C HIS A 145 3.77 -6.21 15.02
N LEU A 146 2.91 -5.32 14.50
CA LEU A 146 1.68 -5.71 13.81
C LEU A 146 1.94 -6.67 12.64
N ALA A 147 3.01 -6.43 11.88
CA ALA A 147 3.40 -7.28 10.76
C ALA A 147 3.76 -8.73 11.15
N ARG A 148 4.05 -8.98 12.41
CA ARG A 148 4.41 -10.31 12.94
C ARG A 148 3.23 -11.09 13.53
N GLU A 149 2.08 -10.41 13.70
CA GLU A 149 0.87 -11.03 14.20
C GLU A 149 0.19 -11.85 13.09
N ASP A 150 -0.53 -12.90 13.46
CA ASP A 150 -1.40 -13.62 12.51
C ASP A 150 -2.81 -13.03 12.57
N LEU A 151 -3.10 -12.11 11.65
CA LEU A 151 -4.35 -11.35 11.59
C LEU A 151 -5.12 -11.67 10.32
N ALA A 152 -6.44 -11.61 10.42
CA ALA A 152 -7.32 -11.66 9.26
C ALA A 152 -7.21 -10.39 8.41
N PHE A 153 -7.18 -9.22 9.06
CA PHE A 153 -7.01 -7.90 8.45
C PHE A 153 -6.58 -6.88 9.51
N VAL A 154 -6.27 -5.67 9.07
CA VAL A 154 -6.08 -4.49 9.92
C VAL A 154 -7.16 -3.47 9.59
N TYR A 155 -7.86 -2.96 10.59
CA TYR A 155 -8.77 -1.82 10.46
C TYR A 155 -8.05 -0.53 10.84
N HIS A 156 -7.88 0.36 9.87
CA HIS A 156 -7.34 1.70 10.08
C HIS A 156 -8.51 2.69 10.16
N TYR A 157 -8.77 3.20 11.37
CA TYR A 157 -10.00 3.95 11.64
C TYR A 157 -9.96 5.43 11.24
N GLY A 158 -8.83 5.92 10.73
CA GLY A 158 -8.70 7.29 10.24
C GLY A 158 -7.36 7.93 10.60
N ASP A 159 -7.20 9.20 10.28
CA ASP A 159 -5.96 9.96 10.44
C ASP A 159 -4.74 9.26 9.81
N PHE A 160 -4.90 8.80 8.56
CA PHE A 160 -3.79 8.19 7.84
C PHE A 160 -2.72 9.22 7.44
N ILE A 161 -3.17 10.43 7.11
CA ILE A 161 -2.33 11.61 6.90
C ILE A 161 -2.88 12.77 7.72
N TYR A 162 -2.05 13.77 7.95
CA TYR A 162 -2.45 15.06 8.51
C TYR A 162 -2.03 16.15 7.56
N GLU A 163 -2.95 17.06 7.24
CA GLU A 163 -2.75 18.17 6.32
C GLU A 163 -2.09 19.40 6.96
N TYR A 164 -1.82 19.34 8.26
CA TYR A 164 -1.26 20.44 9.03
C TYR A 164 0.25 20.52 8.93
N SER A 165 0.78 21.74 9.06
CA SER A 165 2.21 22.00 9.19
C SER A 165 2.68 21.90 10.65
N GLU A 166 4.00 21.88 10.83
CA GLU A 166 4.73 21.87 12.11
C GLU A 166 4.17 22.88 13.15
N GLU A 167 3.64 24.03 12.72
CA GLU A 167 3.07 25.07 13.56
C GLU A 167 1.84 24.61 14.37
N TYR A 168 1.09 23.65 13.87
CA TYR A 168 -0.08 23.09 14.56
C TYR A 168 0.32 22.23 15.77
N LEU A 169 1.43 21.50 15.70
CA LEU A 169 1.90 20.64 16.79
C LEU A 169 2.21 21.44 18.09
N PHE A 170 2.71 22.67 17.95
CA PHE A 170 3.01 23.53 19.12
C PHE A 170 1.75 23.90 19.91
N ASN A 171 0.60 23.93 19.27
CA ASN A 171 -0.67 24.32 19.91
C ASN A 171 -1.43 23.13 20.54
N THR A 172 -1.01 21.87 20.24
CA THR A 172 -1.74 20.66 20.68
C THR A 172 -1.13 19.99 21.90
N GLY A 173 0.00 20.49 22.44
CA GLY A 173 0.70 19.87 23.57
C GLY A 173 1.49 18.61 23.20
N LEU A 174 1.59 18.28 21.91
CA LEU A 174 2.49 17.24 21.43
C LEU A 174 3.97 17.65 21.59
N PRO A 175 4.93 16.71 21.41
CA PRO A 175 6.34 17.00 21.63
C PRO A 175 6.79 18.27 20.93
N THR A 176 7.48 19.14 21.63
CA THR A 176 7.94 20.47 21.15
C THR A 176 8.97 20.41 20.01
N ARG A 177 9.43 19.20 19.66
CA ARG A 177 10.32 18.97 18.51
C ARG A 177 9.85 17.78 17.72
N PRO A 178 9.58 17.93 16.40
CA PRO A 178 9.21 16.82 15.55
C PRO A 178 10.37 15.83 15.43
N VAL A 179 10.05 14.54 15.49
CA VAL A 179 11.01 13.44 15.29
C VAL A 179 11.37 13.31 13.81
N ARG A 180 10.39 13.58 12.95
CA ARG A 180 10.50 13.64 11.49
C ARG A 180 9.81 14.93 11.03
N LYS A 181 10.04 15.33 9.78
CA LYS A 181 9.38 16.51 9.20
C LYS A 181 8.54 16.13 8.02
N HIS A 182 7.34 16.70 7.94
CA HIS A 182 6.55 16.66 6.71
C HIS A 182 7.32 17.34 5.57
N ALA A 183 7.20 16.79 4.37
CA ALA A 183 7.74 17.42 3.16
C ALA A 183 6.90 18.63 2.69
N HIS A 184 5.69 18.78 3.22
CA HIS A 184 4.73 19.83 2.87
C HIS A 184 4.45 20.76 4.07
N ARG A 185 3.99 21.98 3.80
CA ARG A 185 3.51 22.92 4.82
C ARG A 185 2.00 22.85 5.01
N ALA A 186 1.25 22.90 3.91
CA ALA A 186 -0.19 22.73 3.86
C ALA A 186 -0.54 21.97 2.59
N LEU A 187 -1.60 21.17 2.62
CA LEU A 187 -2.09 20.44 1.45
C LEU A 187 -3.17 21.29 0.78
N VAL A 188 -2.92 21.75 -0.45
CA VAL A 188 -3.82 22.64 -1.20
C VAL A 188 -4.30 22.05 -2.52
N ASP A 189 -3.52 21.11 -3.10
CA ASP A 189 -3.88 20.47 -4.35
C ASP A 189 -3.69 18.95 -4.28
N VAL A 190 -4.17 18.24 -5.30
CA VAL A 190 -4.11 16.78 -5.35
C VAL A 190 -2.66 16.23 -5.33
N ASN A 191 -1.67 17.02 -5.79
CA ASN A 191 -0.28 16.57 -5.77
C ASN A 191 0.31 16.68 -4.37
N ASP A 192 -0.10 17.67 -3.59
CA ASP A 192 0.27 17.80 -2.18
C ASP A 192 -0.23 16.57 -1.40
N PHE A 193 -1.50 16.19 -1.58
CA PHE A 193 -2.06 14.97 -0.98
C PHE A 193 -1.30 13.71 -1.43
N ARG A 194 -1.01 13.59 -2.74
CA ARG A 194 -0.23 12.46 -3.26
C ARG A 194 1.17 12.36 -2.66
N THR A 195 1.81 13.49 -2.40
CA THR A 195 3.12 13.57 -1.75
C THR A 195 3.03 13.22 -0.27
N ALA A 196 2.00 13.73 0.44
CA ALA A 196 1.78 13.37 1.84
C ALA A 196 1.54 11.87 2.01
N TYR A 197 0.69 11.26 1.16
CA TYR A 197 0.53 9.81 1.15
C TYR A 197 1.82 9.07 0.80
N ALA A 198 2.60 9.56 -0.19
CA ALA A 198 3.87 8.93 -0.55
C ALA A 198 4.87 8.96 0.62
N GLN A 199 4.93 10.07 1.36
CA GLN A 199 5.77 10.18 2.54
C GLN A 199 5.40 9.17 3.63
N GLN A 200 4.11 9.02 3.94
CA GLN A 200 3.62 8.02 4.88
C GLN A 200 3.94 6.60 4.42
N LEU A 201 3.61 6.30 3.15
CA LEU A 201 3.83 4.99 2.55
C LEU A 201 5.31 4.64 2.35
N GLY A 202 6.21 5.61 2.43
CA GLY A 202 7.66 5.42 2.45
C GLY A 202 8.19 4.84 3.76
N ASP A 203 7.39 4.81 4.84
CA ASP A 203 7.82 4.22 6.11
C ASP A 203 7.89 2.68 6.01
N ILE A 204 9.07 2.13 6.30
CA ILE A 204 9.37 0.71 6.11
C ILE A 204 8.56 -0.22 7.03
N ASP A 205 8.22 0.23 8.23
CA ASP A 205 7.44 -0.57 9.18
C ASP A 205 5.96 -0.60 8.78
N LEU A 206 5.43 0.52 8.26
CA LEU A 206 4.10 0.57 7.66
C LEU A 206 4.02 -0.30 6.41
N GLN A 207 5.02 -0.24 5.52
CA GLN A 207 5.09 -1.12 4.34
C GLN A 207 5.10 -2.59 4.74
N ALA A 208 5.87 -2.95 5.76
CA ALA A 208 5.93 -4.33 6.26
C ALA A 208 4.54 -4.83 6.70
N ALA A 209 3.78 -4.04 7.47
CA ALA A 209 2.44 -4.41 7.90
C ALA A 209 1.46 -4.51 6.71
N ARG A 210 1.48 -3.52 5.80
CA ARG A 210 0.61 -3.50 4.62
C ARG A 210 0.91 -4.60 3.62
N SER A 211 2.15 -5.08 3.57
CA SER A 211 2.53 -6.17 2.67
C SER A 211 2.01 -7.54 3.14
N VAL A 212 1.71 -7.73 4.42
CA VAL A 212 1.33 -9.04 4.99
C VAL A 212 -0.10 -9.13 5.49
N HIS A 213 -0.80 -7.99 5.59
CA HIS A 213 -2.20 -7.91 6.00
C HIS A 213 -3.01 -7.04 5.06
N ALA A 214 -4.24 -7.45 4.78
CA ALA A 214 -5.21 -6.55 4.15
C ALA A 214 -5.57 -5.41 5.11
N PHE A 215 -5.62 -4.18 4.60
CA PHE A 215 -6.03 -2.99 5.33
C PHE A 215 -7.42 -2.56 4.89
N LEU A 216 -8.32 -2.40 5.85
CA LEU A 216 -9.60 -1.74 5.70
C LEU A 216 -9.43 -0.34 6.29
N SER A 217 -9.56 0.70 5.48
CA SER A 217 -9.33 2.06 5.94
C SER A 217 -10.60 2.88 5.83
N SER A 218 -10.97 3.57 6.92
CA SER A 218 -11.95 4.65 6.84
C SER A 218 -11.23 5.97 6.54
N PHE A 219 -11.95 6.84 5.89
CA PHE A 219 -11.54 8.21 5.68
C PHE A 219 -11.90 9.05 6.91
N ASP A 220 -10.96 9.89 7.34
CA ASP A 220 -11.14 10.92 8.35
C ASP A 220 -10.26 12.12 7.99
#